data_9e60ccedaa3cc48cf57fa57e0bba642a
#
_entry.id   9e60ccedaa3cc48cf57fa57e0bba642a
#
_cell.length_a   1.000
_cell.length_b   1.000
_cell.length_c   1.000
_cell.angle_alpha   90.00
_cell.angle_beta   90.00
_cell.angle_gamma   90.00
#
_symmetry.space_group_name_H-M   'P 1'
#
loop_
_entity.id
_entity.type
_entity.pdbx_description
1 polymer ?
#
loop_
_entity_poly.entity_id
_entity_poly.type
_entity_poly.pdbx_seq_one_letter_code
_entity_poly.pdbx_strand_id
1 'polypeptide(L)'
;MSKAKLLVLGLLTSGCALGWVPAAVPATPAVVCTLAPGQTSLAAGTRHGLAAHLQQYPDLSLATTAQKQAARRLLERARTASERWRNVAAAKASGFNTQLARRAPGDDSIGYLHAEHRRFSADHHILDVKRPESLIYATQPGHRPVLIGVMFSVPRGVRGPTPAGPIDRWHSHLVCMRGHKRGLAPVDGRCRVGSRLTQGSEMLHLWFTRDLRSAFAVHAPVAELCRDGLLTPRACRAGSTGHEM
;
A
#
# COMPACT_ATOMS: atom_id res chain seq x y z
N MET A 1 -71.90 -10.75 46.52
CA MET A 1 -70.64 -9.98 46.54
C MET A 1 -69.76 -10.51 45.41
N SER A 2 -69.83 -9.89 44.26
CA SER A 2 -69.20 -10.33 43.00
C SER A 2 -67.89 -9.50 42.75
N LYS A 3 -66.79 -10.18 42.63
CA LYS A 3 -65.49 -9.56 42.31
C LYS A 3 -65.31 -9.51 40.80
N ALA A 4 -65.41 -8.33 40.22
CA ALA A 4 -65.05 -8.08 38.81
C ALA A 4 -63.56 -8.14 38.67
N LYS A 5 -63.01 -8.99 37.78
CA LYS A 5 -61.63 -9.01 37.34
C LYS A 5 -61.53 -8.12 36.14
N LEU A 6 -60.74 -7.05 36.29
CA LEU A 6 -60.36 -6.14 35.21
C LEU A 6 -59.18 -6.78 34.39
N LEU A 7 -59.45 -7.11 33.13
CA LEU A 7 -58.47 -7.63 32.20
C LEU A 7 -57.82 -6.43 31.54
N VAL A 8 -56.56 -6.15 31.86
CA VAL A 8 -55.74 -5.11 31.15
C VAL A 8 -55.12 -5.78 29.93
N LEU A 9 -55.63 -5.41 28.77
CA LEU A 9 -55.08 -5.82 27.47
C LEU A 9 -53.89 -4.90 27.15
N GLY A 10 -52.66 -5.39 27.37
CA GLY A 10 -51.44 -4.69 26.97
C GLY A 10 -51.23 -4.78 25.47
N LEU A 11 -51.40 -3.67 24.76
CA LEU A 11 -50.96 -3.53 23.38
C LEU A 11 -49.44 -3.46 23.36
N LEU A 12 -48.79 -4.53 22.90
CA LEU A 12 -47.39 -4.54 22.52
C LEU A 12 -47.30 -3.90 21.14
N THR A 13 -46.94 -2.62 21.10
CA THR A 13 -46.51 -1.98 19.87
C THR A 13 -45.06 -2.37 19.58
N SER A 14 -44.86 -3.35 18.70
CA SER A 14 -43.57 -3.66 18.12
C SER A 14 -43.13 -2.48 17.26
N GLY A 15 -42.32 -1.61 17.85
CA GLY A 15 -41.58 -0.58 17.09
C GLY A 15 -40.44 -1.24 16.28
N CYS A 16 -40.66 -1.42 14.97
CA CYS A 16 -39.55 -1.70 14.05
C CYS A 16 -38.67 -0.48 14.00
N ALA A 17 -37.57 -0.51 14.74
CA ALA A 17 -36.48 0.41 14.52
C ALA A 17 -35.85 0.07 13.15
N LEU A 18 -36.14 0.85 12.13
CA LEU A 18 -35.43 0.83 10.87
C LEU A 18 -33.99 1.28 11.13
N GLY A 19 -33.15 0.33 11.47
CA GLY A 19 -31.71 0.52 11.48
C GLY A 19 -31.28 0.88 10.05
N TRP A 20 -30.82 2.08 9.86
CA TRP A 20 -30.15 2.50 8.64
C TRP A 20 -28.86 1.71 8.53
N VAL A 21 -28.89 0.59 7.83
CA VAL A 21 -27.69 -0.13 7.41
C VAL A 21 -27.15 0.68 6.23
N PRO A 22 -25.96 1.29 6.34
CA PRO A 22 -25.37 1.93 5.17
C PRO A 22 -25.22 0.86 4.08
N ALA A 23 -25.84 1.08 2.94
CA ALA A 23 -25.73 0.19 1.79
C ALA A 23 -24.26 -0.03 1.51
N ALA A 24 -23.81 -1.27 1.67
CA ALA A 24 -22.45 -1.66 1.30
C ALA A 24 -22.31 -1.33 -0.20
N VAL A 25 -21.42 -0.39 -0.51
CA VAL A 25 -21.05 -0.09 -1.89
C VAL A 25 -20.60 -1.43 -2.48
N PRO A 26 -21.24 -1.94 -3.55
CA PRO A 26 -20.84 -3.21 -4.13
C PRO A 26 -19.37 -3.12 -4.52
N ALA A 27 -18.54 -3.98 -3.95
CA ALA A 27 -17.15 -4.09 -4.32
C ALA A 27 -17.11 -4.44 -5.81
N THR A 28 -16.68 -3.51 -6.64
CA THR A 28 -16.50 -3.78 -8.06
C THR A 28 -15.47 -4.91 -8.16
N PRO A 29 -15.77 -6.02 -8.84
CA PRO A 29 -14.83 -7.14 -8.91
C PRO A 29 -13.50 -6.63 -9.46
N ALA A 30 -12.41 -6.95 -8.78
CA ALA A 30 -11.08 -6.63 -9.27
C ALA A 30 -10.89 -7.39 -10.57
N VAL A 31 -10.75 -6.64 -11.67
CA VAL A 31 -10.53 -7.24 -12.98
C VAL A 31 -9.12 -7.79 -13.00
N VAL A 32 -8.99 -9.10 -12.89
CA VAL A 32 -7.72 -9.80 -13.09
C VAL A 32 -7.45 -9.83 -14.58
N CYS A 33 -6.54 -8.98 -15.04
CA CYS A 33 -6.12 -9.00 -16.42
C CYS A 33 -5.07 -10.08 -16.64
N THR A 34 -5.50 -11.16 -17.24
CA THR A 34 -4.62 -12.13 -17.88
C THR A 34 -4.60 -11.81 -19.36
N LEU A 35 -3.42 -11.50 -19.90
CA LEU A 35 -3.26 -11.44 -21.36
C LEU A 35 -3.21 -12.86 -21.91
N ALA A 36 -3.98 -13.13 -22.96
CA ALA A 36 -3.87 -14.38 -23.71
C ALA A 36 -2.47 -14.50 -24.35
N PRO A 37 -1.99 -15.73 -24.64
CA PRO A 37 -0.72 -15.90 -25.33
C PRO A 37 -0.69 -15.07 -26.63
N GLY A 38 0.32 -14.19 -26.77
CA GLY A 38 0.47 -13.32 -27.93
C GLY A 38 -0.15 -11.92 -27.83
N GLN A 39 -0.92 -11.61 -26.79
CA GLN A 39 -1.40 -10.24 -26.57
C GLN A 39 -0.33 -9.37 -25.90
N THR A 40 -0.03 -8.23 -26.52
CA THR A 40 0.99 -7.27 -26.07
C THR A 40 0.39 -6.02 -25.44
N SER A 41 -0.95 -5.86 -25.42
CA SER A 41 -1.63 -4.71 -24.84
C SER A 41 -2.66 -5.13 -23.80
N LEU A 42 -2.78 -4.33 -22.76
CA LEU A 42 -3.79 -4.50 -21.73
C LEU A 42 -5.15 -4.00 -22.21
N ALA A 43 -6.18 -4.82 -22.04
CA ALA A 43 -7.54 -4.40 -22.32
C ALA A 43 -7.98 -3.24 -21.39
N ALA A 44 -8.93 -2.44 -21.85
CA ALA A 44 -9.37 -1.21 -21.19
C ALA A 44 -9.85 -1.34 -19.72
N GLY A 45 -10.20 -2.55 -19.27
CA GLY A 45 -10.66 -2.81 -17.90
C GLY A 45 -9.57 -2.91 -16.82
N THR A 46 -8.27 -2.95 -17.23
CA THR A 46 -7.11 -3.05 -16.31
C THR A 46 -6.77 -1.75 -15.60
N ARG A 47 -7.50 -0.69 -15.87
CA ARG A 47 -7.01 0.68 -15.71
C ARG A 47 -6.93 1.21 -14.28
N HIS A 48 -7.64 0.63 -13.31
CA HIS A 48 -7.71 1.30 -12.00
C HIS A 48 -6.37 1.28 -11.24
N GLY A 49 -5.74 0.14 -11.09
CA GLY A 49 -4.43 0.03 -10.43
C GLY A 49 -3.30 0.65 -11.25
N LEU A 50 -3.37 0.54 -12.59
CA LEU A 50 -2.38 1.12 -13.50
C LEU A 50 -2.56 2.64 -13.64
N ALA A 51 -3.79 3.16 -13.72
CA ALA A 51 -4.03 4.60 -13.74
C ALA A 51 -3.53 5.27 -12.45
N ALA A 52 -3.71 4.60 -11.32
CA ALA A 52 -3.12 5.05 -10.06
C ALA A 52 -1.59 5.04 -10.10
N HIS A 53 -0.98 4.08 -10.77
CA HIS A 53 0.47 3.99 -10.93
C HIS A 53 1.06 5.11 -11.80
N LEU A 54 0.33 5.58 -12.81
CA LEU A 54 0.77 6.67 -13.67
C LEU A 54 0.72 8.04 -12.98
N GLN A 55 -0.03 8.20 -11.89
CA GLN A 55 -0.12 9.43 -11.14
C GLN A 55 0.66 9.30 -9.83
N GLN A 56 1.91 9.77 -9.83
CA GLN A 56 2.87 9.65 -8.72
C GLN A 56 2.31 10.12 -7.37
N TYR A 57 1.60 11.23 -7.35
CA TYR A 57 1.14 11.88 -6.12
C TYR A 57 -0.39 11.99 -6.05
N PRO A 58 -0.99 11.94 -4.83
CA PRO A 58 -2.39 12.26 -4.66
C PRO A 58 -2.66 13.74 -4.97
N ASP A 59 -3.84 14.02 -5.51
CA ASP A 59 -4.35 15.38 -5.61
C ASP A 59 -5.06 15.76 -4.30
N LEU A 60 -4.40 16.55 -3.48
CA LEU A 60 -4.94 16.98 -2.18
C LEU A 60 -6.13 17.94 -2.32
N SER A 61 -6.34 18.55 -3.48
CA SER A 61 -7.50 19.44 -3.69
C SER A 61 -8.82 18.66 -3.69
N LEU A 62 -8.78 17.38 -4.06
CA LEU A 62 -9.93 16.48 -4.08
C LEU A 62 -10.31 15.94 -2.70
N ALA A 63 -9.46 16.15 -1.68
CA ALA A 63 -9.67 15.62 -0.35
C ALA A 63 -10.26 16.66 0.60
N THR A 64 -11.23 16.24 1.40
CA THR A 64 -11.81 17.05 2.47
C THR A 64 -10.79 17.26 3.60
N THR A 65 -11.05 18.26 4.45
CA THR A 65 -10.23 18.50 5.66
C THR A 65 -10.18 17.27 6.57
N ALA A 66 -11.30 16.58 6.75
CA ALA A 66 -11.36 15.35 7.55
C ALA A 66 -10.50 14.23 6.97
N GLN A 67 -10.49 14.06 5.65
CA GLN A 67 -9.65 13.09 4.95
C GLN A 67 -8.16 13.43 5.08
N LYS A 68 -7.78 14.71 4.93
CA LYS A 68 -6.40 15.16 5.16
C LYS A 68 -5.94 14.90 6.60
N GLN A 69 -6.83 15.10 7.58
CA GLN A 69 -6.53 14.78 8.98
C GLN A 69 -6.40 13.26 9.20
N ALA A 70 -7.27 12.45 8.58
CA ALA A 70 -7.17 10.99 8.65
C ALA A 70 -5.84 10.49 8.06
N ALA A 71 -5.41 11.04 6.92
CA ALA A 71 -4.13 10.73 6.31
C ALA A 71 -2.94 11.07 7.24
N ARG A 72 -2.95 12.26 7.86
CA ARG A 72 -1.90 12.65 8.83
C ARG A 72 -1.84 11.70 10.03
N ARG A 73 -3.00 11.36 10.60
CA ARG A 73 -3.07 10.40 11.70
C ARG A 73 -2.58 9.00 11.30
N LEU A 74 -2.92 8.54 10.10
CA LEU A 74 -2.46 7.26 9.60
C LEU A 74 -0.93 7.25 9.45
N LEU A 75 -0.36 8.28 8.82
CA LEU A 75 1.09 8.44 8.64
C LEU A 75 1.82 8.47 9.98
N GLU A 76 1.36 9.29 10.93
CA GLU A 76 1.98 9.42 12.25
C GLU A 76 1.94 8.11 13.04
N ARG A 77 0.80 7.42 13.04
CA ARG A 77 0.66 6.11 13.68
C ARG A 77 1.57 5.06 13.04
N ALA A 78 1.69 5.06 11.71
CA ALA A 78 2.57 4.14 11.00
C ALA A 78 4.04 4.41 11.33
N ARG A 79 4.46 5.68 11.35
CA ARG A 79 5.81 6.11 11.74
C ARG A 79 6.13 5.66 13.17
N THR A 80 5.29 6.01 14.13
CA THR A 80 5.47 5.64 15.54
C THR A 80 5.50 4.13 15.74
N ALA A 81 4.59 3.38 15.11
CA ALA A 81 4.55 1.93 15.25
C ALA A 81 5.78 1.24 14.65
N SER A 82 6.40 1.86 13.64
CA SER A 82 7.55 1.30 12.91
C SER A 82 8.91 1.66 13.54
N GLU A 83 8.97 2.57 14.52
CA GLU A 83 10.23 2.98 15.16
C GLU A 83 11.01 1.79 15.74
N ARG A 84 10.32 0.80 16.28
CA ARG A 84 10.91 -0.45 16.77
C ARG A 84 11.71 -1.22 15.72
N TRP A 85 11.45 -0.96 14.44
CA TRP A 85 12.11 -1.61 13.31
C TRP A 85 13.04 -0.65 12.54
N ARG A 86 13.40 0.48 13.14
CA ARG A 86 14.37 1.42 12.55
C ARG A 86 15.68 0.73 12.19
N ASN A 87 16.08 -0.28 12.96
CA ASN A 87 17.24 -1.12 12.70
C ASN A 87 16.82 -2.40 11.95
N VAL A 88 17.49 -2.70 10.83
CA VAL A 88 17.25 -3.91 10.03
C VAL A 88 17.42 -5.20 10.85
N ALA A 89 18.35 -5.24 11.82
CA ALA A 89 18.49 -6.41 12.69
C ALA A 89 17.25 -6.64 13.57
N ALA A 90 16.67 -5.56 14.10
CA ALA A 90 15.43 -5.64 14.89
C ALA A 90 14.24 -6.08 14.01
N ALA A 91 14.15 -5.59 12.77
CA ALA A 91 13.15 -6.04 11.83
C ALA A 91 13.29 -7.54 11.53
N LYS A 92 14.52 -8.00 11.28
CA LYS A 92 14.82 -9.42 11.06
C LYS A 92 14.44 -10.28 12.26
N ALA A 93 14.79 -9.85 13.46
CA ALA A 93 14.43 -10.55 14.70
C ALA A 93 12.91 -10.64 14.90
N SER A 94 12.15 -9.67 14.35
CA SER A 94 10.68 -9.64 14.36
C SER A 94 10.04 -10.47 13.23
N GLY A 95 10.82 -11.12 12.36
CA GLY A 95 10.31 -11.99 11.30
C GLY A 95 10.20 -11.36 9.92
N PHE A 96 10.69 -10.12 9.72
CA PHE A 96 10.79 -9.54 8.40
C PHE A 96 11.93 -10.17 7.59
N ASN A 97 11.69 -10.46 6.32
CA ASN A 97 12.74 -10.90 5.40
C ASN A 97 13.56 -9.68 4.96
N THR A 98 14.77 -9.59 5.45
CA THR A 98 15.67 -8.44 5.25
C THR A 98 16.86 -8.77 4.34
N GLN A 99 16.69 -9.64 3.37
CA GLN A 99 17.74 -9.93 2.40
C GLN A 99 18.00 -8.71 1.54
N LEU A 100 19.17 -8.09 1.73
CA LEU A 100 19.62 -6.98 0.89
C LEU A 100 20.03 -7.52 -0.48
N ALA A 101 19.52 -6.91 -1.54
CA ALA A 101 20.03 -7.19 -2.88
C ALA A 101 21.52 -6.82 -2.96
N ARG A 102 22.32 -7.70 -3.59
CA ARG A 102 23.72 -7.39 -3.86
C ARG A 102 23.76 -6.29 -4.94
N ARG A 103 24.50 -5.22 -4.66
CA ARG A 103 24.74 -4.15 -5.60
C ARG A 103 25.98 -4.45 -6.43
N ALA A 104 26.02 -3.93 -7.66
CA ALA A 104 27.23 -3.93 -8.47
C ALA A 104 28.30 -3.03 -7.80
N PRO A 105 29.59 -3.39 -7.90
CA PRO A 105 30.66 -2.49 -7.49
C PRO A 105 30.56 -1.14 -8.21
N GLY A 106 30.65 -0.04 -7.46
CA GLY A 106 30.55 1.32 -8.01
C GLY A 106 29.10 1.84 -8.22
N ASP A 107 28.08 1.05 -7.91
CA ASP A 107 26.69 1.50 -7.93
C ASP A 107 26.40 2.38 -6.71
N ASP A 108 26.41 3.70 -6.92
CA ASP A 108 26.10 4.74 -5.93
C ASP A 108 24.60 5.08 -5.87
N SER A 109 23.76 4.43 -6.67
CA SER A 109 22.33 4.68 -6.71
C SER A 109 21.63 4.35 -5.37
N ILE A 110 20.51 4.99 -5.12
CA ILE A 110 19.64 4.63 -4.00
C ILE A 110 18.97 3.32 -4.36
N GLY A 111 19.10 2.31 -3.48
CA GLY A 111 18.31 1.12 -3.58
C GLY A 111 17.22 1.11 -2.52
N TYR A 112 16.16 0.40 -2.81
CA TYR A 112 15.09 0.18 -1.86
C TYR A 112 15.03 -1.29 -1.49
N LEU A 113 14.93 -1.57 -0.19
CA LEU A 113 14.71 -2.89 0.35
C LEU A 113 13.29 -2.96 0.91
N HIS A 114 12.45 -3.77 0.31
CA HIS A 114 11.18 -4.17 0.88
C HIS A 114 11.40 -5.40 1.76
N ALA A 115 11.41 -5.21 3.06
CA ALA A 115 11.49 -6.29 4.02
C ALA A 115 10.09 -6.80 4.33
N GLU A 116 9.69 -7.92 3.73
CA GLU A 116 8.34 -8.49 3.83
C GLU A 116 8.17 -9.35 5.08
N HIS A 117 7.00 -9.31 5.69
CA HIS A 117 6.61 -10.15 6.81
C HIS A 117 5.52 -11.16 6.42
N ARG A 118 5.89 -12.43 6.20
CA ARG A 118 4.99 -13.46 5.67
C ARG A 118 3.70 -13.64 6.46
N ARG A 119 3.75 -13.59 7.81
CA ARG A 119 2.54 -13.75 8.64
C ARG A 119 1.61 -12.55 8.51
N PHE A 120 2.15 -11.33 8.44
CA PHE A 120 1.32 -10.13 8.28
C PHE A 120 0.66 -10.09 6.90
N SER A 121 1.36 -10.55 5.85
CA SER A 121 0.77 -10.68 4.51
C SER A 121 -0.33 -11.76 4.41
N ALA A 122 -0.44 -12.64 5.41
CA ALA A 122 -1.39 -13.77 5.39
C ALA A 122 -2.49 -13.67 6.45
N ASP A 123 -2.47 -12.67 7.34
CA ASP A 123 -3.36 -12.61 8.50
C ASP A 123 -4.66 -11.83 8.29
N HIS A 124 -4.87 -11.31 7.09
CA HIS A 124 -6.04 -10.54 6.68
C HIS A 124 -6.29 -9.23 7.46
N HIS A 125 -5.31 -8.75 8.25
CA HIS A 125 -5.34 -7.43 8.88
C HIS A 125 -4.92 -6.36 7.88
N ILE A 126 -5.88 -5.73 7.22
CA ILE A 126 -5.63 -4.72 6.21
C ILE A 126 -5.40 -3.35 6.87
N LEU A 127 -4.33 -2.65 6.48
CA LEU A 127 -4.00 -1.29 6.95
C LEU A 127 -3.77 -1.20 8.48
N ASP A 128 -3.29 -2.29 9.09
CA ASP A 128 -2.88 -2.27 10.49
C ASP A 128 -1.45 -1.72 10.63
N VAL A 129 -1.31 -0.51 11.14
CA VAL A 129 -0.02 0.17 11.31
C VAL A 129 0.95 -0.57 12.23
N LYS A 130 0.46 -1.47 13.09
CA LYS A 130 1.30 -2.30 13.96
C LYS A 130 1.81 -3.55 13.25
N ARG A 131 1.26 -3.87 12.09
CA ARG A 131 1.50 -5.11 11.32
C ARG A 131 1.61 -4.82 9.82
N PRO A 132 2.47 -3.87 9.40
CA PRO A 132 2.65 -3.59 7.98
C PRO A 132 3.20 -4.83 7.28
N GLU A 133 2.73 -5.13 6.08
CA GLU A 133 3.19 -6.28 5.31
C GLU A 133 4.64 -6.13 4.87
N SER A 134 5.12 -4.89 4.72
CA SER A 134 6.52 -4.63 4.39
C SER A 134 7.04 -3.36 5.03
N LEU A 135 8.30 -3.39 5.43
CA LEU A 135 9.09 -2.21 5.80
C LEU A 135 9.93 -1.79 4.59
N ILE A 136 10.06 -0.50 4.35
CA ILE A 136 10.84 0.03 3.23
C ILE A 136 12.07 0.75 3.76
N TYR A 137 13.23 0.24 3.39
CA TYR A 137 14.52 0.84 3.74
C TYR A 137 15.20 1.39 2.48
N ALA A 138 15.71 2.60 2.59
CA ALA A 138 16.70 3.10 1.63
C ALA A 138 18.05 2.46 1.95
N THR A 139 18.69 1.90 0.92
CA THR A 139 20.04 1.35 1.02
C THR A 139 21.02 2.22 0.22
N GLN A 140 22.13 2.55 0.82
CA GLN A 140 23.15 3.43 0.24
C GLN A 140 24.53 2.82 0.45
N PRO A 141 25.43 2.88 -0.52
CA PRO A 141 26.78 2.33 -0.36
C PRO A 141 27.51 2.93 0.84
N GLY A 142 28.11 2.07 1.68
CA GLY A 142 28.86 2.48 2.88
C GLY A 142 28.00 3.00 4.03
N HIS A 143 26.66 3.00 3.91
CA HIS A 143 25.77 3.46 4.96
C HIS A 143 24.84 2.34 5.45
N ARG A 144 24.40 2.47 6.69
CA ARG A 144 23.35 1.56 7.21
C ARG A 144 22.04 1.87 6.51
N PRO A 145 21.22 0.84 6.21
CA PRO A 145 19.88 1.06 5.68
C PRO A 145 19.04 1.95 6.60
N VAL A 146 18.30 2.88 6.02
CA VAL A 146 17.43 3.83 6.72
C VAL A 146 15.98 3.46 6.46
N LEU A 147 15.18 3.29 7.50
CA LEU A 147 13.74 3.06 7.37
C LEU A 147 13.07 4.34 6.87
N ILE A 148 12.49 4.29 5.68
CA ILE A 148 11.91 5.46 5.00
C ILE A 148 10.41 5.33 4.77
N GLY A 149 9.81 4.19 5.09
CA GLY A 149 8.39 3.98 4.91
C GLY A 149 7.94 2.57 5.24
N VAL A 150 6.65 2.35 5.08
CA VAL A 150 6.00 1.04 5.16
C VAL A 150 5.11 0.82 3.95
N MET A 151 4.81 -0.42 3.65
CA MET A 151 3.86 -0.81 2.62
C MET A 151 2.79 -1.71 3.23
N PHE A 152 1.56 -1.41 2.90
CA PHE A 152 0.41 -2.27 3.12
C PHE A 152 0.01 -2.93 1.82
N SER A 153 -0.49 -4.15 1.89
CA SER A 153 -1.00 -4.86 0.73
C SER A 153 -2.32 -5.56 1.06
N VAL A 154 -3.15 -5.75 0.06
CA VAL A 154 -4.39 -6.50 0.19
C VAL A 154 -4.29 -7.81 -0.60
N PRO A 155 -5.07 -8.84 -0.24
CA PRO A 155 -5.17 -10.04 -1.05
C PRO A 155 -5.55 -9.70 -2.49
N ARG A 156 -5.09 -10.53 -3.44
CA ARG A 156 -5.41 -10.35 -4.85
C ARG A 156 -6.93 -10.33 -5.05
N GLY A 157 -7.41 -9.35 -5.81
CA GLY A 157 -8.83 -9.17 -6.08
C GLY A 157 -9.58 -8.39 -5.01
N VAL A 158 -8.91 -8.01 -3.92
CA VAL A 158 -9.47 -7.15 -2.87
C VAL A 158 -9.00 -5.71 -3.10
N ARG A 159 -9.87 -4.75 -2.88
CA ARG A 159 -9.51 -3.32 -2.87
C ARG A 159 -9.09 -2.88 -1.48
N GLY A 160 -8.07 -2.06 -1.43
CA GLY A 160 -7.64 -1.44 -0.18
C GLY A 160 -8.67 -0.45 0.37
N PRO A 161 -8.82 -0.36 1.71
CA PRO A 161 -9.70 0.62 2.35
C PRO A 161 -9.15 2.04 2.18
N THR A 162 -10.05 3.02 2.03
CA THR A 162 -9.68 4.43 1.78
C THR A 162 -10.12 5.37 2.90
N PRO A 163 -9.60 5.22 4.14
CA PRO A 163 -9.99 6.09 5.26
C PRO A 163 -9.62 7.55 5.04
N ALA A 164 -8.64 7.83 4.21
CA ALA A 164 -8.25 9.19 3.80
C ALA A 164 -8.76 9.54 2.38
N GLY A 165 -9.68 8.74 1.83
CA GLY A 165 -10.32 9.00 0.54
C GLY A 165 -9.32 9.02 -0.62
N PRO A 166 -9.31 10.09 -1.46
CA PRO A 166 -8.47 10.16 -2.65
C PRO A 166 -6.96 10.26 -2.34
N ILE A 167 -6.59 10.46 -1.07
CA ILE A 167 -5.19 10.48 -0.65
C ILE A 167 -4.62 9.07 -0.58
N ASP A 168 -5.43 8.05 -0.24
CA ASP A 168 -4.99 6.66 -0.17
C ASP A 168 -4.73 6.10 -1.57
N ARG A 169 -3.47 6.20 -2.01
CA ARG A 169 -3.01 5.80 -3.35
C ARG A 169 -2.76 4.31 -3.45
N TRP A 170 -3.82 3.50 -3.28
CA TRP A 170 -3.74 2.09 -3.58
C TRP A 170 -3.46 1.87 -5.06
N HIS A 171 -2.42 1.12 -5.36
CA HIS A 171 -1.98 0.84 -6.73
C HIS A 171 -1.48 -0.60 -6.84
N SER A 172 -1.35 -1.09 -8.06
CA SER A 172 -0.81 -2.42 -8.33
C SER A 172 0.19 -2.35 -9.47
N HIS A 173 1.19 -3.21 -9.42
CA HIS A 173 2.15 -3.37 -10.50
C HIS A 173 1.76 -4.52 -11.41
N LEU A 174 2.17 -4.41 -12.66
CA LEU A 174 2.21 -5.56 -13.57
C LEU A 174 3.39 -6.44 -13.19
N VAL A 175 3.15 -7.74 -13.15
CA VAL A 175 4.17 -8.73 -12.83
C VAL A 175 4.21 -9.84 -13.87
N CYS A 176 5.42 -10.29 -14.19
CA CYS A 176 5.66 -11.44 -15.02
C CYS A 176 5.79 -12.69 -14.15
N MET A 177 4.93 -13.68 -14.37
CA MET A 177 4.92 -14.94 -13.64
C MET A 177 5.47 -16.07 -14.51
N ARG A 178 6.49 -16.80 -14.01
CA ARG A 178 7.01 -18.01 -14.63
C ARG A 178 7.06 -19.12 -13.58
N GLY A 179 6.09 -20.03 -13.62
CA GLY A 179 5.85 -20.95 -12.51
C GLY A 179 5.60 -20.18 -11.22
N HIS A 180 6.38 -20.45 -10.17
CA HIS A 180 6.30 -19.75 -8.89
C HIS A 180 7.18 -18.48 -8.80
N LYS A 181 7.99 -18.21 -9.83
CA LYS A 181 8.84 -17.02 -9.87
C LYS A 181 8.03 -15.81 -10.32
N ARG A 182 8.14 -14.72 -9.57
CA ARG A 182 7.48 -13.43 -9.82
C ARG A 182 8.55 -12.35 -10.00
N GLY A 183 8.40 -11.50 -10.99
CA GLY A 183 9.21 -10.29 -11.19
C GLY A 183 8.33 -9.16 -11.68
N LEU A 184 8.71 -7.91 -11.43
CA LEU A 184 8.03 -6.76 -12.03
C LEU A 184 8.10 -6.89 -13.56
N ALA A 185 7.00 -6.54 -14.22
CA ALA A 185 7.00 -6.45 -15.67
C ALA A 185 7.83 -5.23 -16.08
N PRO A 186 8.59 -5.32 -17.20
CA PRO A 186 9.22 -4.16 -17.80
C PRO A 186 8.19 -3.07 -18.13
N VAL A 187 8.66 -1.82 -18.30
CA VAL A 187 7.79 -0.66 -18.59
C VAL A 187 6.96 -0.86 -19.85
N ASP A 188 7.47 -1.58 -20.84
CA ASP A 188 6.75 -1.93 -22.06
C ASP A 188 5.70 -3.04 -21.86
N GLY A 189 5.56 -3.57 -20.65
CA GLY A 189 4.62 -4.63 -20.30
C GLY A 189 4.95 -5.99 -20.90
N ARG A 190 6.12 -6.17 -21.51
CA ARG A 190 6.50 -7.42 -22.19
C ARG A 190 7.22 -8.37 -21.25
N CYS A 191 6.59 -9.46 -20.92
CA CYS A 191 7.26 -10.54 -20.19
C CYS A 191 8.15 -11.38 -21.12
N ARG A 192 9.20 -11.98 -20.54
CA ARG A 192 10.02 -12.97 -21.26
C ARG A 192 9.15 -14.14 -21.74
N VAL A 193 9.54 -14.75 -22.85
CA VAL A 193 8.87 -15.95 -23.41
C VAL A 193 8.69 -17.01 -22.32
N GLY A 194 7.50 -17.60 -22.25
CA GLY A 194 7.13 -18.59 -21.23
C GLY A 194 6.72 -17.99 -19.88
N SER A 195 6.64 -16.66 -19.78
CA SER A 195 6.07 -15.96 -18.61
C SER A 195 4.70 -15.40 -18.95
N ARG A 196 3.82 -15.35 -17.93
CA ARG A 196 2.48 -14.77 -18.04
C ARG A 196 2.48 -13.39 -17.37
N LEU A 197 2.00 -12.36 -18.08
CA LEU A 197 1.74 -11.06 -17.52
C LEU A 197 0.48 -11.11 -16.66
N THR A 198 0.53 -10.55 -15.46
CA THR A 198 -0.61 -10.48 -14.54
C THR A 198 -0.50 -9.24 -13.66
N GLN A 199 -1.61 -8.77 -13.15
CA GLN A 199 -1.65 -7.71 -12.15
C GLN A 199 -1.31 -8.28 -10.77
N GLY A 200 -0.47 -7.58 -10.01
CA GLY A 200 -0.18 -7.88 -8.60
C GLY A 200 -1.35 -7.51 -7.68
N SER A 201 -1.18 -7.77 -6.40
CA SER A 201 -2.07 -7.24 -5.35
C SER A 201 -1.99 -5.71 -5.30
N GLU A 202 -3.07 -5.05 -4.86
CA GLU A 202 -2.99 -3.63 -4.56
C GLU A 202 -2.12 -3.40 -3.32
N MET A 203 -1.35 -2.32 -3.36
CA MET A 203 -0.49 -1.89 -2.27
C MET A 203 -0.61 -0.39 -2.04
N LEU A 204 -0.37 0.02 -0.81
CA LEU A 204 -0.31 1.41 -0.38
C LEU A 204 1.03 1.64 0.29
N HIS A 205 1.82 2.58 -0.23
CA HIS A 205 3.03 3.05 0.42
C HIS A 205 2.72 4.22 1.35
N LEU A 206 3.33 4.21 2.53
CA LEU A 206 3.41 5.37 3.41
C LEU A 206 4.89 5.71 3.58
N TRP A 207 5.33 6.78 2.91
CA TRP A 207 6.68 7.30 3.03
C TRP A 207 6.80 8.25 4.23
N PHE A 208 7.86 8.17 4.97
CA PHE A 208 8.04 8.96 6.21
C PHE A 208 8.50 10.39 5.95
N THR A 209 8.05 10.99 4.86
CA THR A 209 8.24 12.40 4.55
C THR A 209 7.32 13.29 5.38
N ARG A 210 7.69 14.57 5.54
CA ARG A 210 6.88 15.57 6.27
C ARG A 210 5.69 16.07 5.46
N ASP A 211 5.87 16.15 4.15
CA ASP A 211 4.80 16.56 3.24
C ASP A 211 3.79 15.44 3.01
N LEU A 212 2.50 15.77 3.24
CA LEU A 212 1.41 14.80 3.16
C LEU A 212 1.24 14.22 1.75
N ARG A 213 1.44 15.02 0.71
CA ARG A 213 1.32 14.60 -0.67
C ARG A 213 2.37 13.55 -1.01
N SER A 214 3.61 13.80 -0.61
CA SER A 214 4.74 12.90 -0.81
C SER A 214 4.65 11.65 0.04
N ALA A 215 4.07 11.75 1.25
CA ALA A 215 3.90 10.61 2.14
C ALA A 215 3.01 9.51 1.55
N PHE A 216 2.12 9.83 0.63
CA PHE A 216 1.23 8.89 -0.05
C PHE A 216 1.56 8.72 -1.54
N ALA A 217 2.79 9.04 -1.93
CA ALA A 217 3.25 8.84 -3.29
C ALA A 217 3.29 7.35 -3.67
N VAL A 218 3.03 7.05 -4.94
CA VAL A 218 3.07 5.67 -5.46
C VAL A 218 4.51 5.13 -5.43
N HIS A 219 5.46 5.94 -5.84
CA HIS A 219 6.90 5.60 -5.80
C HIS A 219 7.62 6.44 -4.76
N ALA A 220 8.85 6.04 -4.42
CA ALA A 220 9.68 6.76 -3.46
C ALA A 220 9.88 8.22 -3.87
N PRO A 221 9.44 9.18 -3.05
CA PRO A 221 9.58 10.61 -3.33
C PRO A 221 11.01 11.08 -2.96
N VAL A 222 11.98 10.75 -3.79
CA VAL A 222 13.43 10.95 -3.50
C VAL A 222 13.75 12.37 -3.10
N ALA A 223 13.21 13.37 -3.80
CA ALA A 223 13.46 14.77 -3.51
C ALA A 223 13.02 15.16 -2.09
N GLU A 224 11.85 14.69 -1.68
CA GLU A 224 11.29 14.94 -0.35
C GLU A 224 12.01 14.15 0.74
N LEU A 225 12.39 12.90 0.47
CA LEU A 225 13.22 12.11 1.38
C LEU A 225 14.58 12.77 1.62
N CYS A 226 15.18 13.38 0.59
CA CYS A 226 16.40 14.17 0.70
C CYS A 226 16.19 15.45 1.52
N ARG A 227 15.13 16.21 1.22
CA ARG A 227 14.78 17.44 1.93
C ARG A 227 14.55 17.20 3.42
N ASP A 228 13.99 16.06 3.75
CA ASP A 228 13.68 15.67 5.13
C ASP A 228 14.86 15.01 5.85
N GLY A 229 16.04 14.89 5.18
CA GLY A 229 17.26 14.35 5.75
C GLY A 229 17.24 12.83 5.99
N LEU A 230 16.33 12.11 5.29
CA LEU A 230 16.24 10.65 5.37
C LEU A 230 17.26 9.94 4.47
N LEU A 231 17.85 10.66 3.53
CA LEU A 231 18.90 10.17 2.63
C LEU A 231 20.17 10.99 2.80
N THR A 232 21.32 10.38 2.48
CA THR A 232 22.59 11.09 2.54
C THR A 232 22.73 12.12 1.41
N PRO A 233 23.52 13.19 1.58
CA PRO A 233 23.78 14.17 0.50
C PRO A 233 24.34 13.52 -0.78
N ARG A 234 25.14 12.46 -0.66
CA ARG A 234 25.67 11.71 -1.81
C ARG A 234 24.54 11.02 -2.58
N ALA A 235 23.66 10.29 -1.88
CA ALA A 235 22.52 9.64 -2.48
C ALA A 235 21.54 10.64 -3.14
N CYS A 236 21.35 11.81 -2.51
CA CYS A 236 20.48 12.84 -3.06
C CYS A 236 21.01 13.41 -4.38
N ARG A 237 22.33 13.52 -4.53
CA ARG A 237 22.93 13.92 -5.81
C ARG A 237 22.84 12.83 -6.88
N ALA A 238 23.02 11.57 -6.50
CA ALA A 238 22.89 10.43 -7.41
C ALA A 238 21.44 10.18 -7.84
N GLY A 239 20.48 10.33 -6.92
CA GLY A 239 19.04 10.13 -7.17
C GLY A 239 18.43 11.17 -8.11
N SER A 240 19.07 12.34 -8.29
CA SER A 240 18.63 13.34 -9.26
C SER A 240 18.89 12.95 -10.71
N THR A 241 19.70 11.93 -10.95
CA THR A 241 20.12 11.47 -12.30
C THR A 241 19.58 10.07 -12.65
N GLY A 242 18.95 9.37 -11.70
CA GLY A 242 18.54 7.98 -11.84
C GLY A 242 17.05 7.82 -12.12
N HIS A 243 16.76 7.10 -13.18
CA HIS A 243 15.42 6.67 -13.59
C HIS A 243 14.60 6.08 -12.46
N GLU A 244 13.34 6.52 -12.39
CA GLU A 244 12.25 5.84 -11.75
C GLU A 244 12.17 4.38 -12.26
N MET A 245 12.31 3.42 -11.37
CA MET A 245 11.99 2.01 -11.64
C MET A 245 10.56 1.71 -11.21
#